data_d4553e3db7df8a0dde6bca4db85dc741
#
_entry.id   d4553e3db7df8a0dde6bca4db85dc741
#
_cell.length_a   1.000
_cell.length_b   1.000
_cell.length_c   1.000
_cell.angle_alpha   90.00
_cell.angle_beta   90.00
_cell.angle_gamma   90.00
#
_symmetry.space_group_name_H-M   'P 1'
#
loop_
_entity.id
_entity.type
_entity.pdbx_description
1 polymer ?
#
loop_
_entity_poly.entity_id
_entity_poly.type
_entity_poly.pdbx_seq_one_letter_code
_entity_poly.pdbx_strand_id
1 'polypeptide(L)'
;MNELQILLVSGKPLFITIDGFRQAMLTVFPSNGKIVEDKSDIKVVCGFSQAEVDAYLKEHTWYQFETHVALEEIKKVLAQDNDTSTVTLTDEFDDEQLPDNSIAYHRVWGIVTADSNWWFSSKQLAADLQAAEANPQISCHFLHINSPGGEAWYLDRLSETLCACQKPILTFYEQMCCSAGYYIGCHGNRIYALTDNDYVGCIGTMCSFYDFEPYFEKLGIKRVEAKATNSDLKNKTFDDLRHGKDEKFVHDILDPLNVQFLAEVRSQRSQLAELPDDAPVLRGETFYTPQAVELGLTDGSHTMQEAIAEAVTMGREYIDANKLKTAIYNIV
;
A
#
# COMPACT_ATOMS: atom_id res chain seq x y z
N MET A 1 20.29 -3.00 12.83
CA MET A 1 19.06 -3.67 12.33
C MET A 1 18.31 -2.62 11.51
N ASN A 2 17.97 -2.91 10.26
CA ASN A 2 17.20 -1.98 9.45
C ASN A 2 15.69 -2.02 9.86
N GLU A 3 14.90 -1.06 9.35
CA GLU A 3 13.47 -0.95 9.72
C GLU A 3 12.68 -2.24 9.44
N LEU A 4 12.96 -2.92 8.32
CA LEU A 4 12.29 -4.17 7.97
C LEU A 4 12.66 -5.30 8.95
N GLN A 5 13.91 -5.35 9.42
CA GLN A 5 14.32 -6.30 10.46
C GLN A 5 13.57 -6.04 11.76
N ILE A 6 13.41 -4.76 12.13
CA ILE A 6 12.64 -4.37 13.31
C ILE A 6 11.18 -4.78 13.15
N LEU A 7 10.57 -4.51 12.00
CA LEU A 7 9.18 -4.87 11.70
C LEU A 7 8.96 -6.39 11.87
N LEU A 8 9.81 -7.21 11.23
CA LEU A 8 9.68 -8.67 11.22
C LEU A 8 9.90 -9.32 12.59
N VAL A 9 10.67 -8.70 13.48
CA VAL A 9 10.96 -9.23 14.82
C VAL A 9 10.14 -8.56 15.94
N SER A 10 9.41 -7.49 15.63
CA SER A 10 8.67 -6.70 16.62
C SER A 10 7.37 -7.35 17.09
N GLY A 11 6.88 -8.38 16.39
CA GLY A 11 5.58 -8.99 16.66
C GLY A 11 4.38 -8.07 16.44
N LYS A 12 4.55 -7.00 15.65
CA LYS A 12 3.43 -6.14 15.27
C LYS A 12 2.45 -6.91 14.39
N PRO A 13 1.13 -6.67 14.52
CA PRO A 13 0.14 -7.23 13.62
C PRO A 13 0.41 -6.82 12.17
N LEU A 14 0.39 -7.78 11.24
CA LEU A 14 0.65 -7.56 9.83
C LEU A 14 -0.56 -7.96 9.00
N PHE A 15 -0.87 -7.14 8.01
CA PHE A 15 -1.70 -7.49 6.88
C PHE A 15 -0.76 -7.82 5.70
N ILE A 16 -0.35 -9.08 5.59
CA ILE A 16 0.64 -9.51 4.61
C ILE A 16 0.40 -10.97 4.19
N THR A 17 0.67 -11.31 2.95
CA THR A 17 0.64 -12.70 2.51
C THR A 17 1.83 -13.49 3.09
N ILE A 18 1.71 -14.82 3.15
CA ILE A 18 2.82 -15.72 3.53
C ILE A 18 4.02 -15.54 2.61
N ASP A 19 3.79 -15.39 1.30
CA ASP A 19 4.88 -15.21 0.34
C ASP A 19 5.50 -13.83 0.44
N GLY A 20 4.71 -12.78 0.71
CA GLY A 20 5.21 -11.46 1.04
C GLY A 20 6.07 -11.46 2.30
N PHE A 21 5.65 -12.19 3.34
CA PHE A 21 6.45 -12.39 4.54
C PHE A 21 7.78 -13.11 4.24
N ARG A 22 7.75 -14.18 3.42
CA ARG A 22 8.97 -14.88 2.97
C ARG A 22 9.90 -13.97 2.17
N GLN A 23 9.37 -13.17 1.25
CA GLN A 23 10.15 -12.20 0.48
C GLN A 23 10.81 -11.17 1.41
N ALA A 24 10.07 -10.65 2.38
CA ALA A 24 10.60 -9.74 3.39
C ALA A 24 11.77 -10.39 4.16
N MET A 25 11.61 -11.66 4.58
CA MET A 25 12.64 -12.39 5.29
C MET A 25 13.89 -12.64 4.41
N LEU A 26 13.72 -12.98 3.14
CA LEU A 26 14.84 -13.18 2.21
C LEU A 26 15.60 -11.89 1.92
N THR A 27 14.90 -10.76 1.91
CA THR A 27 15.51 -9.43 1.76
C THR A 27 16.36 -9.05 2.99
N VAL A 28 15.86 -9.39 4.17
CA VAL A 28 16.49 -9.03 5.45
C VAL A 28 17.59 -10.02 5.85
N PHE A 29 17.37 -11.31 5.59
CA PHE A 29 18.27 -12.41 5.93
C PHE A 29 18.61 -13.22 4.66
N PRO A 30 19.42 -12.66 3.75
CA PRO A 30 19.81 -13.38 2.55
C PRO A 30 20.56 -14.66 2.92
N SER A 31 20.33 -15.74 2.17
CA SER A 31 20.88 -17.08 2.40
C SER A 31 22.40 -17.14 2.41
N ASN A 32 23.10 -16.13 1.88
CA ASN A 32 24.56 -16.01 1.84
C ASN A 32 25.16 -15.23 3.04
N GLY A 33 24.34 -14.87 4.05
CA GLY A 33 24.80 -14.21 5.27
C GLY A 33 25.32 -12.77 5.07
N LYS A 34 25.20 -12.21 3.89
CA LYS A 34 25.51 -10.79 3.66
C LYS A 34 24.26 -9.97 3.91
N ILE A 35 24.27 -9.20 4.98
CA ILE A 35 23.30 -8.10 5.17
C ILE A 35 23.62 -7.08 4.09
N VAL A 36 22.67 -6.76 3.23
CA VAL A 36 22.81 -5.62 2.30
C VAL A 36 22.68 -4.36 3.13
N GLU A 37 23.81 -3.90 3.69
CA GLU A 37 23.87 -2.70 4.53
C GLU A 37 23.97 -1.41 3.72
N ASP A 38 24.27 -1.51 2.43
CA ASP A 38 24.57 -0.33 1.63
C ASP A 38 23.89 -0.38 0.26
N LYS A 39 22.94 0.54 0.03
CA LYS A 39 22.38 0.83 -1.30
C LYS A 39 23.34 1.68 -2.17
N SER A 40 24.51 2.08 -1.66
CA SER A 40 25.50 2.86 -2.40
C SER A 40 26.07 2.15 -3.63
N ASP A 41 25.96 0.81 -3.69
CA ASP A 41 26.38 0.00 -4.85
C ASP A 41 25.27 -0.18 -5.91
N ILE A 42 24.11 0.44 -5.73
CA ILE A 42 23.09 0.48 -6.79
C ILE A 42 23.64 1.41 -7.86
N LYS A 43 24.27 0.80 -8.87
CA LYS A 43 24.58 1.51 -10.11
C LYS A 43 23.34 2.23 -10.55
N VAL A 44 23.47 3.53 -10.80
CA VAL A 44 22.43 4.39 -11.32
C VAL A 44 21.74 3.68 -12.50
N VAL A 45 20.65 3.02 -12.22
CA VAL A 45 19.76 2.40 -13.21
C VAL A 45 18.75 3.48 -13.50
N CYS A 46 18.49 3.79 -14.77
CA CYS A 46 17.44 4.71 -15.25
C CYS A 46 17.88 6.13 -15.67
N GLY A 47 19.16 6.37 -15.95
CA GLY A 47 19.58 7.61 -16.64
C GLY A 47 19.84 8.83 -15.77
N PHE A 48 19.64 8.73 -14.44
CA PHE A 48 20.01 9.79 -13.50
C PHE A 48 21.50 9.73 -13.14
N SER A 49 22.18 10.84 -13.09
CA SER A 49 23.52 10.95 -12.55
C SER A 49 23.51 10.89 -11.03
N GLN A 50 24.64 10.49 -10.41
CA GLN A 50 24.79 10.49 -8.95
C GLN A 50 24.45 11.85 -8.33
N ALA A 51 24.81 12.95 -9.00
CA ALA A 51 24.54 14.31 -8.53
C ALA A 51 23.05 14.63 -8.48
N GLU A 52 22.26 14.13 -9.46
CA GLU A 52 20.80 14.29 -9.48
C GLU A 52 20.14 13.47 -8.37
N VAL A 53 20.58 12.22 -8.17
CA VAL A 53 20.13 11.37 -7.07
C VAL A 53 20.42 12.03 -5.71
N ASP A 54 21.65 12.50 -5.50
CA ASP A 54 22.05 13.16 -4.25
C ASP A 54 21.30 14.49 -4.03
N ALA A 55 20.95 15.19 -5.11
CA ALA A 55 20.14 16.40 -5.02
C ALA A 55 18.71 16.09 -4.60
N TYR A 56 18.09 15.09 -5.22
CA TYR A 56 16.71 14.67 -4.91
C TYR A 56 16.58 14.18 -3.47
N LEU A 57 17.53 13.35 -3.00
CA LEU A 57 17.51 12.76 -1.65
C LEU A 57 17.80 13.77 -0.51
N LYS A 58 18.08 15.04 -0.81
CA LYS A 58 18.16 16.09 0.22
C LYS A 58 16.79 16.45 0.79
N GLU A 59 15.74 16.36 -0.02
CA GLU A 59 14.37 16.80 0.32
C GLU A 59 13.38 15.65 0.32
N HIS A 60 13.75 14.51 -0.28
CA HIS A 60 12.89 13.36 -0.48
C HIS A 60 13.50 12.07 0.08
N THR A 61 12.65 11.10 0.37
CA THR A 61 13.05 9.76 0.79
C THR A 61 13.54 8.93 -0.40
N TRP A 62 14.23 7.81 -0.10
CA TRP A 62 14.61 6.85 -1.14
C TRP A 62 13.38 6.26 -1.86
N TYR A 63 12.30 5.99 -1.14
CA TYR A 63 11.07 5.47 -1.73
C TYR A 63 10.45 6.47 -2.72
N GLN A 64 10.44 7.76 -2.39
CA GLN A 64 9.96 8.81 -3.30
C GLN A 64 10.83 8.90 -4.56
N PHE A 65 12.16 8.75 -4.44
CA PHE A 65 13.03 8.67 -5.60
C PHE A 65 12.70 7.47 -6.50
N GLU A 66 12.50 6.26 -5.92
CA GLU A 66 12.06 5.10 -6.70
C GLU A 66 10.69 5.31 -7.37
N THR A 67 9.80 6.05 -6.72
CA THR A 67 8.48 6.42 -7.29
C THR A 67 8.65 7.35 -8.48
N HIS A 68 9.48 8.38 -8.34
CA HIS A 68 9.79 9.31 -9.41
C HIS A 68 10.40 8.60 -10.64
N VAL A 69 11.36 7.72 -10.41
CA VAL A 69 11.97 6.90 -11.49
C VAL A 69 10.93 6.05 -12.19
N ALA A 70 10.05 5.37 -11.45
CA ALA A 70 8.99 4.55 -12.03
C ALA A 70 8.00 5.40 -12.86
N LEU A 71 7.65 6.58 -12.37
CA LEU A 71 6.80 7.52 -13.10
C LEU A 71 7.43 7.99 -14.41
N GLU A 72 8.73 8.31 -14.42
CA GLU A 72 9.43 8.71 -15.64
C GLU A 72 9.48 7.59 -16.71
N GLU A 73 9.59 6.33 -16.30
CA GLU A 73 9.48 5.19 -17.22
C GLU A 73 8.06 5.06 -17.79
N ILE A 74 7.02 5.24 -16.98
CA ILE A 74 5.63 5.25 -17.42
C ILE A 74 5.40 6.40 -18.43
N LYS A 75 5.88 7.62 -18.15
CA LYS A 75 5.77 8.76 -19.06
C LYS A 75 6.41 8.49 -20.43
N LYS A 76 7.55 7.78 -20.48
CA LYS A 76 8.17 7.37 -21.75
C LYS A 76 7.29 6.43 -22.57
N VAL A 77 6.57 5.52 -21.92
CA VAL A 77 5.62 4.60 -22.58
C VAL A 77 4.41 5.38 -23.10
N LEU A 78 3.85 6.27 -22.29
CA LEU A 78 2.70 7.09 -22.68
C LEU A 78 3.00 8.04 -23.84
N ALA A 79 4.21 8.59 -23.89
CA ALA A 79 4.61 9.49 -24.99
C ALA A 79 4.67 8.80 -26.36
N GLN A 80 4.69 7.47 -26.41
CA GLN A 80 4.67 6.70 -27.67
C GLN A 80 3.25 6.38 -28.15
N ASP A 81 2.23 6.64 -27.35
CA ASP A 81 0.83 6.37 -27.65
C ASP A 81 0.10 7.68 -27.97
N ASN A 82 -0.64 7.70 -29.10
CA ASN A 82 -1.34 8.90 -29.56
C ASN A 82 -2.46 9.36 -28.60
N ASP A 83 -3.09 8.44 -27.89
CA ASP A 83 -4.24 8.73 -27.04
C ASP A 83 -3.80 9.25 -25.66
N THR A 84 -2.61 8.88 -25.20
CA THR A 84 -2.10 9.23 -23.87
C THR A 84 -0.91 10.21 -23.89
N SER A 85 -0.38 10.56 -25.05
CA SER A 85 0.79 11.43 -25.19
C SER A 85 0.65 12.86 -24.61
N THR A 86 -0.58 13.31 -24.36
CA THR A 86 -0.88 14.63 -23.78
C THR A 86 -1.26 14.55 -22.30
N VAL A 87 -1.27 13.36 -21.70
CA VAL A 87 -1.63 13.17 -20.31
C VAL A 87 -0.48 13.58 -19.39
N THR A 88 -0.78 14.35 -18.37
CA THR A 88 0.17 14.69 -17.33
C THR A 88 -0.07 13.83 -16.10
N LEU A 89 0.89 12.94 -15.82
CA LEU A 89 1.01 12.24 -14.54
C LEU A 89 2.05 12.95 -13.68
N THR A 90 1.77 13.14 -12.38
CA THR A 90 2.68 13.82 -11.47
C THR A 90 2.78 13.11 -10.13
N ASP A 91 3.96 13.14 -9.55
CA ASP A 91 4.28 12.83 -8.15
C ASP A 91 4.66 14.10 -7.34
N GLU A 92 4.57 15.26 -7.99
CA GLU A 92 4.75 16.60 -7.39
C GLU A 92 3.36 17.24 -7.20
N PHE A 93 2.81 17.10 -6.00
CA PHE A 93 1.40 17.46 -5.74
C PHE A 93 1.21 18.94 -5.42
N ASP A 94 2.27 19.65 -5.03
CA ASP A 94 2.26 21.09 -4.71
C ASP A 94 2.61 21.99 -5.90
N ASP A 95 2.87 21.44 -7.09
CA ASP A 95 3.18 22.23 -8.28
C ASP A 95 1.93 22.94 -8.80
N GLU A 96 1.93 24.28 -8.70
CA GLU A 96 0.84 25.14 -9.19
C GLU A 96 0.86 25.33 -10.73
N GLN A 97 1.89 24.88 -11.42
CA GLN A 97 2.06 25.04 -12.88
C GLN A 97 1.60 23.81 -13.67
N LEU A 98 1.03 22.81 -12.99
CA LEU A 98 0.49 21.63 -13.66
C LEU A 98 -0.62 22.01 -14.64
N PRO A 99 -0.71 21.33 -15.79
CA PRO A 99 -1.86 21.45 -16.68
C PRO A 99 -3.17 21.03 -16.00
N ASP A 100 -4.27 21.64 -16.40
CA ASP A 100 -5.61 21.22 -15.98
C ASP A 100 -5.83 19.73 -16.32
N ASN A 101 -6.52 19.01 -15.44
CA ASN A 101 -6.77 17.58 -15.56
C ASN A 101 -5.51 16.72 -15.45
N SER A 102 -4.53 17.16 -14.66
CA SER A 102 -3.39 16.33 -14.27
C SER A 102 -3.83 15.21 -13.33
N ILE A 103 -3.14 14.08 -13.39
CA ILE A 103 -3.42 12.88 -12.62
C ILE A 103 -2.32 12.70 -11.56
N ALA A 104 -2.71 12.66 -10.29
CA ALA A 104 -1.78 12.37 -9.19
C ALA A 104 -1.39 10.88 -9.21
N TYR A 105 -0.11 10.60 -9.38
CA TYR A 105 0.43 9.25 -9.37
C TYR A 105 0.93 8.88 -7.97
N HIS A 106 0.33 7.86 -7.37
CA HIS A 106 0.70 7.33 -6.08
C HIS A 106 1.16 5.88 -6.23
N ARG A 107 2.38 5.59 -5.84
CA ARG A 107 2.95 4.26 -5.89
C ARG A 107 2.79 3.56 -4.55
N VAL A 108 2.21 2.34 -4.53
CA VAL A 108 2.08 1.47 -3.35
C VAL A 108 2.82 0.17 -3.64
N TRP A 109 4.12 0.14 -3.37
CA TRP A 109 5.00 -0.93 -3.82
C TRP A 109 5.75 -1.60 -2.68
N GLY A 110 5.73 -2.94 -2.68
CA GLY A 110 6.38 -3.75 -1.65
C GLY A 110 5.57 -3.80 -0.36
N ILE A 111 6.27 -3.95 0.76
CA ILE A 111 5.63 -4.10 2.07
C ILE A 111 5.04 -2.77 2.52
N VAL A 112 3.77 -2.78 2.91
CA VAL A 112 3.12 -1.63 3.54
C VAL A 112 3.68 -1.43 4.94
N THR A 113 4.14 -0.21 5.23
CA THR A 113 4.55 0.21 6.58
C THR A 113 3.79 1.45 7.01
N ALA A 114 3.67 1.67 8.32
CA ALA A 114 3.02 2.88 8.84
C ALA A 114 3.85 4.13 8.55
N ASP A 115 5.17 4.03 8.72
CA ASP A 115 6.11 5.15 8.59
C ASP A 115 7.50 4.60 8.25
N SER A 116 8.07 5.03 7.13
CA SER A 116 9.39 4.60 6.68
C SER A 116 9.99 5.60 5.70
N ASN A 117 11.31 5.77 5.78
CA ASN A 117 12.07 6.56 4.79
C ASN A 117 12.59 5.71 3.61
N TRP A 118 12.53 4.39 3.73
CA TRP A 118 13.10 3.43 2.77
C TRP A 118 12.08 2.61 1.99
N TRP A 119 10.88 2.48 2.58
CA TRP A 119 9.77 1.65 2.07
C TRP A 119 8.53 2.51 1.92
N PHE A 120 7.50 1.93 1.32
CA PHE A 120 6.19 2.56 1.30
C PHE A 120 5.74 2.97 2.72
N SER A 121 5.21 4.18 2.84
CA SER A 121 4.71 4.74 4.10
C SER A 121 3.24 5.14 3.97
N SER A 122 2.39 4.55 4.80
CA SER A 122 0.96 4.92 4.87
C SER A 122 0.75 6.39 5.29
N LYS A 123 1.63 6.91 6.15
CA LYS A 123 1.59 8.33 6.54
C LYS A 123 1.95 9.25 5.38
N GLN A 124 2.96 8.88 4.59
CA GLN A 124 3.34 9.68 3.43
C GLN A 124 2.24 9.67 2.39
N LEU A 125 1.64 8.51 2.07
CA LEU A 125 0.52 8.45 1.15
C LEU A 125 -0.66 9.32 1.60
N ALA A 126 -0.98 9.34 2.91
CA ALA A 126 -2.03 10.20 3.43
C ALA A 126 -1.72 11.71 3.21
N ALA A 127 -0.46 12.12 3.40
CA ALA A 127 -0.02 13.49 3.13
C ALA A 127 -0.08 13.81 1.63
N ASP A 128 0.39 12.90 0.78
CA ASP A 128 0.37 13.04 -0.67
C ASP A 128 -1.05 13.17 -1.24
N LEU A 129 -1.99 12.36 -0.73
CA LEU A 129 -3.41 12.45 -1.08
C LEU A 129 -3.98 13.84 -0.71
N GLN A 130 -3.68 14.33 0.50
CA GLN A 130 -4.14 15.64 0.95
C GLN A 130 -3.57 16.80 0.11
N ALA A 131 -2.29 16.74 -0.25
CA ALA A 131 -1.66 17.72 -1.13
C ALA A 131 -2.31 17.69 -2.54
N ALA A 132 -2.47 16.50 -3.10
CA ALA A 132 -3.11 16.33 -4.41
C ALA A 132 -4.59 16.77 -4.40
N GLU A 133 -5.34 16.53 -3.31
CA GLU A 133 -6.71 17.04 -3.13
C GLU A 133 -6.76 18.57 -3.12
N ALA A 134 -5.77 19.21 -2.49
CA ALA A 134 -5.70 20.67 -2.42
C ALA A 134 -5.34 21.34 -3.76
N ASN A 135 -4.67 20.65 -4.67
CA ASN A 135 -4.23 21.20 -5.97
C ASN A 135 -5.38 21.21 -6.99
N PRO A 136 -5.87 22.37 -7.46
CA PRO A 136 -7.00 22.44 -8.38
C PRO A 136 -6.70 21.91 -9.79
N GLN A 137 -5.44 21.80 -10.22
CA GLN A 137 -5.03 21.26 -11.50
C GLN A 137 -5.10 19.73 -11.53
N ILE A 138 -5.04 19.07 -10.38
CA ILE A 138 -5.20 17.62 -10.26
C ILE A 138 -6.68 17.26 -10.19
N SER A 139 -7.09 16.26 -10.95
CA SER A 139 -8.50 15.87 -11.08
C SER A 139 -8.80 14.41 -10.73
N CYS A 140 -7.78 13.57 -10.63
CA CYS A 140 -7.93 12.15 -10.30
C CYS A 140 -6.67 11.65 -9.57
N HIS A 141 -6.85 10.68 -8.66
CA HIS A 141 -5.77 9.93 -8.05
C HIS A 141 -5.60 8.59 -8.78
N PHE A 142 -4.36 8.23 -9.10
CA PHE A 142 -3.99 6.95 -9.68
C PHE A 142 -3.13 6.18 -8.68
N LEU A 143 -3.71 5.17 -8.03
CA LEU A 143 -3.00 4.28 -7.10
C LEU A 143 -2.40 3.12 -7.89
N HIS A 144 -1.09 3.09 -8.05
CA HIS A 144 -0.37 1.99 -8.70
C HIS A 144 0.18 1.03 -7.64
N ILE A 145 -0.40 -0.17 -7.56
CA ILE A 145 -0.16 -1.11 -6.45
C ILE A 145 0.58 -2.36 -6.94
N ASN A 146 1.63 -2.73 -6.23
CA ASN A 146 2.24 -4.06 -6.24
C ASN A 146 2.69 -4.39 -4.82
N SER A 147 1.79 -4.93 -4.02
CA SER A 147 2.02 -5.13 -2.60
C SER A 147 1.43 -6.44 -2.07
N PRO A 148 2.22 -7.22 -1.32
CA PRO A 148 1.73 -8.39 -0.59
C PRO A 148 0.94 -8.03 0.67
N GLY A 149 0.89 -6.74 1.02
CA GLY A 149 0.39 -6.24 2.30
C GLY A 149 1.51 -5.81 3.24
N GLY A 150 1.21 -5.75 4.54
CA GLY A 150 2.19 -5.32 5.54
C GLY A 150 1.60 -4.95 6.88
N GLU A 151 2.09 -3.86 7.46
CA GLU A 151 1.73 -3.38 8.79
C GLU A 151 0.31 -2.82 8.82
N ALA A 152 -0.48 -3.23 9.84
CA ALA A 152 -1.83 -2.73 10.05
C ALA A 152 -1.89 -1.31 10.68
N TRP A 153 -0.78 -0.86 11.28
CA TRP A 153 -0.71 0.44 11.92
C TRP A 153 -0.91 1.58 10.91
N TYR A 154 -1.73 2.57 11.28
CA TYR A 154 -2.05 3.75 10.51
C TYR A 154 -2.98 3.51 9.29
N LEU A 155 -3.39 2.28 9.01
CA LEU A 155 -4.31 2.03 7.88
C LEU A 155 -5.70 2.63 8.11
N ASP A 156 -6.16 2.66 9.35
CA ASP A 156 -7.40 3.32 9.76
C ASP A 156 -7.43 4.80 9.37
N ARG A 157 -6.35 5.54 9.67
CA ARG A 157 -6.21 6.96 9.34
C ARG A 157 -6.00 7.21 7.85
N LEU A 158 -5.27 6.31 7.18
CA LEU A 158 -5.13 6.36 5.73
C LEU A 158 -6.49 6.13 5.05
N SER A 159 -7.28 5.17 5.55
CA SER A 159 -8.64 4.93 5.07
C SER A 159 -9.54 6.16 5.24
N GLU A 160 -9.49 6.84 6.40
CA GLU A 160 -10.20 8.10 6.61
C GLU A 160 -9.81 9.14 5.55
N THR A 161 -8.53 9.23 5.19
CA THR A 161 -8.05 10.16 4.16
C THR A 161 -8.55 9.75 2.77
N LEU A 162 -8.46 8.47 2.41
CA LEU A 162 -8.97 7.95 1.13
C LEU A 162 -10.48 8.16 0.99
N CYS A 163 -11.25 7.90 2.05
CA CYS A 163 -12.70 8.13 2.07
C CYS A 163 -13.06 9.63 1.99
N ALA A 164 -12.18 10.54 2.43
CA ALA A 164 -12.41 11.98 2.37
C ALA A 164 -12.10 12.58 1.00
N CYS A 165 -11.39 11.86 0.12
CA CYS A 165 -11.09 12.32 -1.23
C CYS A 165 -12.36 12.64 -2.00
N GLN A 166 -12.39 13.82 -2.61
CA GLN A 166 -13.49 14.26 -3.49
C GLN A 166 -13.19 13.94 -4.96
N LYS A 167 -11.92 13.92 -5.31
CA LYS A 167 -11.45 13.53 -6.63
C LYS A 167 -11.54 12.01 -6.74
N PRO A 168 -11.91 11.47 -7.93
CA PRO A 168 -11.99 10.04 -8.12
C PRO A 168 -10.63 9.38 -7.93
N ILE A 169 -10.66 8.13 -7.47
CA ILE A 169 -9.50 7.28 -7.30
C ILE A 169 -9.60 6.12 -8.28
N LEU A 170 -8.58 5.91 -9.10
CA LEU A 170 -8.41 4.69 -9.88
C LEU A 170 -7.29 3.86 -9.25
N THR A 171 -7.61 2.63 -8.88
CA THR A 171 -6.64 1.64 -8.45
C THR A 171 -6.23 0.77 -9.63
N PHE A 172 -4.94 0.72 -9.89
CA PHE A 172 -4.33 -0.17 -10.87
C PHE A 172 -3.27 -1.03 -10.19
N TYR A 173 -3.32 -2.34 -10.37
CA TYR A 173 -2.35 -3.23 -9.74
C TYR A 173 -1.69 -4.17 -10.73
N GLU A 174 -0.44 -4.48 -10.45
CA GLU A 174 0.32 -5.50 -11.15
C GLU A 174 0.95 -6.49 -10.16
N GLN A 175 1.06 -7.73 -10.54
CA GLN A 175 1.52 -8.86 -9.75
C GLN A 175 0.62 -9.13 -8.53
N MET A 176 0.49 -8.18 -7.58
CA MET A 176 -0.32 -8.41 -6.40
C MET A 176 -0.90 -7.13 -5.78
N CYS A 177 -2.15 -7.25 -5.34
CA CYS A 177 -2.84 -6.27 -4.52
C CYS A 177 -3.48 -7.01 -3.35
N CYS A 178 -2.68 -7.32 -2.32
CA CYS A 178 -3.06 -8.27 -1.29
C CYS A 178 -3.05 -7.64 0.10
N SER A 179 -3.98 -8.10 0.96
CA SER A 179 -4.02 -7.78 2.39
C SER A 179 -4.02 -6.26 2.63
N ALA A 180 -3.03 -5.66 3.34
CA ALA A 180 -2.93 -4.21 3.50
C ALA A 180 -2.88 -3.44 2.16
N GLY A 181 -2.31 -4.05 1.10
CA GLY A 181 -2.36 -3.49 -0.25
C GLY A 181 -3.79 -3.43 -0.81
N TYR A 182 -4.61 -4.46 -0.56
CA TYR A 182 -6.02 -4.44 -0.94
C TYR A 182 -6.85 -3.54 -0.02
N TYR A 183 -6.51 -3.45 1.26
CA TYR A 183 -7.13 -2.48 2.17
C TYR A 183 -7.03 -1.04 1.62
N ILE A 184 -5.88 -0.68 1.04
CA ILE A 184 -5.67 0.61 0.37
C ILE A 184 -6.40 0.62 -0.99
N GLY A 185 -6.21 -0.42 -1.80
CA GLY A 185 -6.69 -0.49 -3.17
C GLY A 185 -8.22 -0.56 -3.33
N CYS A 186 -8.94 -1.10 -2.33
CA CYS A 186 -10.39 -1.24 -2.39
C CYS A 186 -11.14 0.12 -2.39
N HIS A 187 -10.46 1.22 -2.06
CA HIS A 187 -11.02 2.58 -2.14
C HIS A 187 -11.11 3.13 -3.57
N GLY A 188 -10.56 2.43 -4.57
CA GLY A 188 -10.70 2.83 -5.96
C GLY A 188 -12.14 2.84 -6.44
N ASN A 189 -12.58 3.94 -7.06
CA ASN A 189 -13.86 3.99 -7.77
C ASN A 189 -13.86 3.01 -8.96
N ARG A 190 -12.67 2.73 -9.49
CA ARG A 190 -12.36 1.67 -10.45
C ARG A 190 -11.11 0.94 -10.00
N ILE A 191 -11.09 -0.37 -10.16
CA ILE A 191 -9.97 -1.24 -9.79
C ILE A 191 -9.65 -2.16 -10.96
N TYR A 192 -8.44 -2.06 -11.51
CA TYR A 192 -8.01 -2.88 -12.65
C TYR A 192 -6.68 -3.56 -12.35
N ALA A 193 -6.58 -4.81 -12.81
CA ALA A 193 -5.34 -5.55 -12.88
C ALA A 193 -4.59 -5.24 -14.17
N LEU A 194 -3.27 -5.42 -14.19
CA LEU A 194 -2.51 -5.40 -15.44
C LEU A 194 -2.80 -6.64 -16.29
N THR A 195 -2.91 -7.81 -15.66
CA THR A 195 -3.10 -9.09 -16.35
C THR A 195 -4.07 -10.01 -15.62
N ASP A 196 -4.53 -11.05 -16.32
CA ASP A 196 -5.36 -12.11 -15.73
C ASP A 196 -4.61 -12.95 -14.68
N ASN A 197 -3.28 -12.90 -14.65
CA ASN A 197 -2.45 -13.66 -13.73
C ASN A 197 -2.04 -12.89 -12.46
N ASP A 198 -2.53 -11.67 -12.29
CA ASP A 198 -2.25 -10.89 -11.09
C ASP A 198 -3.13 -11.34 -9.92
N TYR A 199 -2.59 -11.24 -8.70
CA TYR A 199 -3.28 -11.68 -7.47
C TYR A 199 -3.95 -10.52 -6.76
N VAL A 200 -5.14 -10.80 -6.22
CA VAL A 200 -5.83 -9.83 -5.36
C VAL A 200 -6.54 -10.55 -4.21
N GLY A 201 -6.79 -9.84 -3.12
CA GLY A 201 -7.53 -10.36 -1.96
C GLY A 201 -6.65 -10.51 -0.72
N CYS A 202 -6.54 -11.71 -0.15
CA CYS A 202 -5.89 -11.95 1.15
C CYS A 202 -6.48 -11.05 2.26
N ILE A 203 -7.82 -10.92 2.27
CA ILE A 203 -8.54 -10.09 3.23
C ILE A 203 -8.57 -10.80 4.57
N GLY A 204 -7.77 -10.33 5.51
CA GLY A 204 -7.64 -10.93 6.84
C GLY A 204 -6.41 -10.46 7.58
N THR A 205 -6.37 -10.73 8.88
CA THR A 205 -5.26 -10.37 9.75
C THR A 205 -4.48 -11.59 10.20
N MET A 206 -3.17 -11.46 10.27
CA MET A 206 -2.31 -12.50 10.82
C MET A 206 -1.13 -11.88 11.57
N CYS A 207 -0.52 -12.65 12.45
CA CYS A 207 0.78 -12.37 13.03
C CYS A 207 1.71 -13.56 12.75
N SER A 208 2.89 -13.29 12.22
CA SER A 208 3.90 -14.30 12.00
C SER A 208 5.28 -13.72 12.30
N PHE A 209 6.06 -14.43 13.08
CA PHE A 209 7.43 -14.04 13.42
C PHE A 209 8.28 -15.29 13.68
N TYR A 210 9.61 -15.14 13.60
CA TYR A 210 10.54 -16.18 13.99
C TYR A 210 11.00 -15.96 15.42
N ASP A 211 10.90 -17.00 16.27
CA ASP A 211 11.46 -16.97 17.60
C ASP A 211 12.96 -17.27 17.55
N PHE A 212 13.78 -16.22 17.69
CA PHE A 212 15.24 -16.33 17.72
C PHE A 212 15.81 -16.56 19.14
N GLU A 213 15.00 -16.58 20.20
CA GLU A 213 15.49 -16.72 21.55
C GLU A 213 16.29 -18.02 21.75
N PRO A 214 15.84 -19.19 21.27
CA PRO A 214 16.64 -20.42 21.36
C PRO A 214 17.98 -20.36 20.61
N TYR A 215 18.05 -19.56 19.54
CA TYR A 215 19.31 -19.33 18.82
C TYR A 215 20.26 -18.44 19.62
N PHE A 216 19.78 -17.36 20.22
CA PHE A 216 20.58 -16.49 21.08
C PHE A 216 21.08 -17.22 22.33
N GLU A 217 20.28 -18.09 22.94
CA GLU A 217 20.67 -18.92 24.07
C GLU A 217 21.85 -19.85 23.71
N LYS A 218 21.83 -20.47 22.50
CA LYS A 218 22.96 -21.28 22.02
C LYS A 218 24.26 -20.47 21.87
N LEU A 219 24.16 -19.16 21.62
CA LEU A 219 25.30 -18.24 21.59
C LEU A 219 25.70 -17.73 22.99
N GLY A 220 25.06 -18.19 24.06
CA GLY A 220 25.30 -17.74 25.43
C GLY A 220 24.67 -16.37 25.76
N ILE A 221 23.81 -15.84 24.88
CA ILE A 221 23.09 -14.60 25.09
C ILE A 221 21.75 -14.94 25.76
N LYS A 222 21.53 -14.40 26.95
CA LYS A 222 20.27 -14.63 27.70
C LYS A 222 19.44 -13.36 27.76
N ARG A 223 18.16 -13.48 27.49
CA ARG A 223 17.18 -12.42 27.79
C ARG A 223 16.98 -12.33 29.31
N VAL A 224 17.13 -11.13 29.84
CA VAL A 224 16.83 -10.83 31.25
C VAL A 224 15.73 -9.80 31.29
N GLU A 225 14.61 -10.14 31.93
CA GLU A 225 13.44 -9.25 32.02
C GLU A 225 12.99 -9.14 33.48
N ALA A 226 12.66 -7.92 33.90
CA ALA A 226 12.03 -7.66 35.18
C ALA A 226 10.83 -6.73 34.98
N LYS A 227 9.72 -7.05 35.63
CA LYS A 227 8.48 -6.26 35.62
C LYS A 227 8.18 -5.72 37.00
N ALA A 228 7.65 -4.50 37.09
CA ALA A 228 7.13 -4.01 38.39
C ALA A 228 5.94 -4.85 38.83
N THR A 229 5.66 -4.87 40.14
CA THR A 229 4.60 -5.70 40.73
C THR A 229 3.24 -5.50 40.04
N ASN A 230 2.89 -4.25 39.71
CA ASN A 230 1.63 -3.93 39.04
C ASN A 230 1.77 -3.79 37.50
N SER A 231 2.77 -4.45 36.90
CA SER A 231 3.01 -4.49 35.46
C SER A 231 3.21 -5.91 34.93
N ASP A 232 2.67 -6.89 35.63
CA ASP A 232 2.77 -8.33 35.36
C ASP A 232 2.14 -8.73 34.00
N LEU A 233 1.16 -7.95 33.51
CA LEU A 233 0.51 -8.14 32.19
C LEU A 233 1.31 -7.57 31.03
N LYS A 234 2.38 -6.79 31.29
CA LYS A 234 3.16 -6.18 30.23
C LYS A 234 3.83 -7.25 29.36
N ASN A 235 3.58 -7.20 28.05
CA ASN A 235 4.01 -8.19 27.06
C ASN A 235 3.50 -9.63 27.28
N LYS A 236 2.60 -9.85 28.25
CA LYS A 236 2.15 -11.20 28.61
C LYS A 236 1.47 -11.92 27.43
N THR A 237 0.61 -11.23 26.71
CA THR A 237 -0.12 -11.80 25.57
C THR A 237 0.84 -12.25 24.47
N PHE A 238 1.91 -11.49 24.22
CA PHE A 238 2.95 -11.86 23.27
C PHE A 238 3.83 -13.02 23.77
N ASP A 239 4.19 -13.01 25.05
CA ASP A 239 4.93 -14.11 25.66
C ASP A 239 4.10 -15.41 25.66
N ASP A 240 2.78 -15.33 25.92
CA ASP A 240 1.86 -16.47 25.87
C ASP A 240 1.79 -17.02 24.42
N LEU A 241 1.69 -16.16 23.40
CA LEU A 241 1.73 -16.55 21.97
C LEU A 241 3.01 -17.33 21.63
N ARG A 242 4.19 -16.86 22.08
CA ARG A 242 5.47 -17.55 21.88
C ARG A 242 5.50 -18.96 22.50
N HIS A 243 4.70 -19.21 23.51
CA HIS A 243 4.58 -20.50 24.18
C HIS A 243 3.37 -21.32 23.70
N GLY A 244 2.82 -20.99 22.53
CA GLY A 244 1.69 -21.70 21.90
C GLY A 244 0.33 -21.45 22.58
N LYS A 245 0.18 -20.36 23.32
CA LYS A 245 -1.07 -19.90 23.94
C LYS A 245 -1.56 -18.66 23.19
N ASP A 246 -2.11 -18.87 22.01
CA ASP A 246 -2.48 -17.83 21.07
C ASP A 246 -3.89 -17.25 21.26
N GLU A 247 -4.78 -17.94 22.00
CA GLU A 247 -6.19 -17.59 22.15
C GLU A 247 -6.41 -16.10 22.49
N LYS A 248 -5.68 -15.60 23.51
CA LYS A 248 -5.81 -14.21 23.93
C LYS A 248 -5.25 -13.23 22.90
N PHE A 249 -4.18 -13.58 22.21
CA PHE A 249 -3.59 -12.77 21.16
C PHE A 249 -4.55 -12.66 19.96
N VAL A 250 -5.13 -13.78 19.56
CA VAL A 250 -6.14 -13.82 18.49
C VAL A 250 -7.34 -12.96 18.86
N HIS A 251 -7.97 -13.23 19.99
CA HIS A 251 -9.20 -12.57 20.41
C HIS A 251 -9.04 -11.05 20.69
N ASP A 252 -7.95 -10.66 21.38
CA ASP A 252 -7.79 -9.27 21.84
C ASP A 252 -7.07 -8.38 20.81
N ILE A 253 -6.36 -8.96 19.82
CA ILE A 253 -5.55 -8.20 18.86
C ILE A 253 -5.95 -8.47 17.41
N LEU A 254 -5.95 -9.75 16.96
CA LEU A 254 -6.19 -10.06 15.56
C LEU A 254 -7.66 -9.91 15.17
N ASP A 255 -8.58 -10.45 15.96
CA ASP A 255 -10.01 -10.38 15.66
C ASP A 255 -10.54 -8.94 15.56
N PRO A 256 -10.23 -8.01 16.48
CA PRO A 256 -10.65 -6.62 16.35
C PRO A 256 -10.13 -5.94 15.09
N LEU A 257 -8.87 -6.18 14.71
CA LEU A 257 -8.30 -5.68 13.47
C LEU A 257 -8.95 -6.30 12.24
N ASN A 258 -9.27 -7.59 12.31
CA ASN A 258 -9.97 -8.28 11.23
C ASN A 258 -11.38 -7.73 11.01
N VAL A 259 -12.12 -7.46 12.09
CA VAL A 259 -13.44 -6.82 12.02
C VAL A 259 -13.36 -5.46 11.33
N GLN A 260 -12.35 -4.65 11.64
CA GLN A 260 -12.13 -3.36 10.96
C GLN A 260 -11.83 -3.56 9.47
N PHE A 261 -10.96 -4.52 9.12
CA PHE A 261 -10.64 -4.81 7.73
C PHE A 261 -11.88 -5.22 6.93
N LEU A 262 -12.66 -6.17 7.46
CA LEU A 262 -13.88 -6.64 6.81
C LEU A 262 -14.91 -5.51 6.64
N ALA A 263 -15.09 -4.67 7.66
CA ALA A 263 -16.00 -3.53 7.61
C ALA A 263 -15.58 -2.55 6.50
N GLU A 264 -14.28 -2.25 6.40
CA GLU A 264 -13.77 -1.35 5.38
C GLU A 264 -14.01 -1.89 3.97
N VAL A 265 -13.56 -3.12 3.70
CA VAL A 265 -13.72 -3.73 2.37
C VAL A 265 -15.20 -3.82 1.97
N ARG A 266 -16.10 -4.15 2.89
CA ARG A 266 -17.52 -4.21 2.64
C ARG A 266 -18.13 -2.83 2.36
N SER A 267 -17.62 -1.79 2.99
CA SER A 267 -18.08 -0.42 2.73
C SER A 267 -17.68 0.08 1.35
N GLN A 268 -16.52 -0.37 0.85
CA GLN A 268 -15.97 0.06 -0.43
C GLN A 268 -16.44 -0.79 -1.61
N ARG A 269 -16.70 -2.09 -1.38
CA ARG A 269 -17.09 -3.06 -2.43
C ARG A 269 -18.47 -3.66 -2.15
N SER A 270 -19.50 -3.13 -2.81
CA SER A 270 -20.89 -3.50 -2.57
C SER A 270 -21.18 -5.00 -2.80
N GLN A 271 -20.45 -5.65 -3.73
CA GLN A 271 -20.58 -7.08 -3.98
C GLN A 271 -20.15 -7.93 -2.77
N LEU A 272 -19.26 -7.41 -1.92
CA LEU A 272 -18.77 -8.10 -0.72
C LEU A 272 -19.66 -7.81 0.50
N ALA A 273 -20.49 -6.77 0.45
CA ALA A 273 -21.27 -6.30 1.60
C ALA A 273 -22.25 -7.37 2.13
N GLU A 274 -22.88 -8.12 1.22
CA GLU A 274 -23.91 -9.12 1.55
C GLU A 274 -23.35 -10.54 1.75
N LEU A 275 -22.03 -10.73 1.56
CA LEU A 275 -21.43 -12.04 1.74
C LEU A 275 -21.37 -12.44 3.22
N PRO A 276 -21.58 -13.72 3.56
CA PRO A 276 -21.39 -14.20 4.91
C PRO A 276 -19.92 -14.15 5.34
N ASP A 277 -19.66 -14.04 6.65
CA ASP A 277 -18.30 -13.91 7.19
C ASP A 277 -17.40 -15.13 6.92
N ASP A 278 -18.00 -16.29 6.63
CA ASP A 278 -17.29 -17.52 6.30
C ASP A 278 -17.01 -17.68 4.79
N ALA A 279 -17.38 -16.70 3.96
CA ALA A 279 -17.04 -16.70 2.54
C ALA A 279 -15.49 -16.71 2.36
N PRO A 280 -14.92 -17.59 1.52
CA PRO A 280 -13.47 -17.71 1.35
C PRO A 280 -12.77 -16.39 1.05
N VAL A 281 -13.40 -15.53 0.25
CA VAL A 281 -12.89 -14.20 -0.11
C VAL A 281 -12.68 -13.28 1.10
N LEU A 282 -13.41 -13.48 2.19
CA LEU A 282 -13.32 -12.72 3.44
C LEU A 282 -12.48 -13.43 4.53
N ARG A 283 -11.81 -14.53 4.15
CA ARG A 283 -11.04 -15.39 5.07
C ARG A 283 -9.58 -15.55 4.68
N GLY A 284 -9.00 -14.56 3.98
CA GLY A 284 -7.58 -14.53 3.66
C GLY A 284 -7.20 -15.26 2.37
N GLU A 285 -8.16 -15.70 1.56
CA GLU A 285 -7.87 -16.32 0.26
C GLU A 285 -7.46 -15.28 -0.77
N THR A 286 -6.63 -15.69 -1.73
CA THR A 286 -6.18 -14.88 -2.87
C THR A 286 -6.70 -15.43 -4.17
N PHE A 287 -6.99 -14.54 -5.12
CA PHE A 287 -7.63 -14.89 -6.38
C PHE A 287 -6.88 -14.27 -7.55
N TYR A 288 -6.83 -14.99 -8.66
CA TYR A 288 -6.45 -14.41 -9.95
C TYR A 288 -7.54 -13.50 -10.47
N THR A 289 -7.18 -12.56 -11.34
CA THR A 289 -8.07 -11.52 -11.85
C THR A 289 -9.43 -12.02 -12.34
N PRO A 290 -9.55 -13.10 -13.16
CA PRO A 290 -10.88 -13.54 -13.63
C PRO A 290 -11.83 -13.93 -12.47
N GLN A 291 -11.32 -14.66 -11.48
CA GLN A 291 -12.11 -15.01 -10.30
C GLN A 291 -12.40 -13.78 -9.42
N ALA A 292 -11.45 -12.88 -9.32
CA ALA A 292 -11.60 -11.63 -8.56
C ALA A 292 -12.68 -10.72 -9.13
N VAL A 293 -12.85 -10.68 -10.46
CA VAL A 293 -13.96 -9.97 -11.13
C VAL A 293 -15.31 -10.59 -10.75
N GLU A 294 -15.42 -11.92 -10.81
CA GLU A 294 -16.64 -12.62 -10.43
C GLU A 294 -17.04 -12.37 -8.96
N LEU A 295 -16.03 -12.25 -8.08
CA LEU A 295 -16.23 -11.98 -6.66
C LEU A 295 -16.42 -10.49 -6.33
N GLY A 296 -16.22 -9.59 -7.30
CA GLY A 296 -16.33 -8.15 -7.10
C GLY A 296 -15.14 -7.49 -6.40
N LEU A 297 -13.98 -8.16 -6.35
CA LEU A 297 -12.75 -7.58 -5.82
C LEU A 297 -12.11 -6.57 -6.76
N THR A 298 -12.24 -6.76 -8.07
CA THR A 298 -11.73 -5.90 -9.13
C THR A 298 -12.75 -5.79 -10.26
N ASP A 299 -12.60 -4.76 -11.10
CA ASP A 299 -13.55 -4.45 -12.17
C ASP A 299 -13.10 -5.04 -13.53
N GLY A 300 -11.87 -5.55 -13.63
CA GLY A 300 -11.32 -6.17 -14.83
C GLY A 300 -9.81 -6.09 -14.92
N SER A 301 -9.29 -6.26 -16.15
CA SER A 301 -7.89 -6.03 -16.48
C SER A 301 -7.76 -4.96 -17.56
N HIS A 302 -6.73 -4.13 -17.45
CA HIS A 302 -6.38 -3.07 -18.38
C HIS A 302 -4.86 -3.03 -18.58
N THR A 303 -4.42 -2.60 -19.75
CA THR A 303 -3.04 -2.12 -19.90
C THR A 303 -2.85 -0.84 -19.08
N MET A 304 -1.61 -0.46 -18.83
CA MET A 304 -1.30 0.81 -18.15
C MET A 304 -1.89 2.00 -18.89
N GLN A 305 -1.81 2.00 -20.22
CA GLN A 305 -2.36 3.07 -21.07
C GLN A 305 -3.88 3.17 -20.97
N GLU A 306 -4.60 2.05 -21.00
CA GLU A 306 -6.06 2.02 -20.84
C GLU A 306 -6.47 2.50 -19.45
N ALA A 307 -5.80 2.08 -18.39
CA ALA A 307 -6.07 2.52 -17.03
C ALA A 307 -5.83 4.03 -16.85
N ILE A 308 -4.77 4.57 -17.45
CA ILE A 308 -4.49 6.01 -17.42
C ILE A 308 -5.52 6.80 -18.24
N ALA A 309 -5.92 6.30 -19.41
CA ALA A 309 -6.98 6.93 -20.21
C ALA A 309 -8.33 6.97 -19.46
N GLU A 310 -8.64 5.91 -18.71
CA GLU A 310 -9.80 5.87 -17.82
C GLU A 310 -9.68 6.90 -16.69
N ALA A 311 -8.52 7.02 -16.03
CA ALA A 311 -8.28 8.03 -15.00
C ALA A 311 -8.47 9.46 -15.51
N VAL A 312 -8.01 9.75 -16.73
CA VAL A 312 -8.25 11.05 -17.41
C VAL A 312 -9.73 11.29 -17.63
N THR A 313 -10.47 10.26 -18.02
CA THR A 313 -11.92 10.34 -18.23
C THR A 313 -12.64 10.63 -16.92
N MET A 314 -12.32 9.89 -15.85
CA MET A 314 -12.86 10.11 -14.50
C MET A 314 -12.56 11.53 -14.00
N GLY A 315 -11.34 12.03 -14.23
CA GLY A 315 -10.95 13.39 -13.89
C GLY A 315 -11.77 14.45 -14.63
N ARG A 316 -12.00 14.28 -15.92
CA ARG A 316 -12.87 15.19 -16.71
C ARG A 316 -14.30 15.20 -16.20
N GLU A 317 -14.87 14.05 -15.95
CA GLU A 317 -16.21 13.93 -15.37
C GLU A 317 -16.34 14.65 -14.03
N TYR A 318 -15.31 14.53 -13.16
CA TYR A 318 -15.24 15.24 -11.89
C TYR A 318 -15.20 16.76 -12.09
N ILE A 319 -14.37 17.27 -13.01
CA ILE A 319 -14.29 18.70 -13.34
C ILE A 319 -15.63 19.22 -13.84
N ASP A 320 -16.27 18.52 -14.77
CA ASP A 320 -17.53 18.95 -15.38
C ASP A 320 -18.69 18.92 -14.37
N ALA A 321 -18.73 17.90 -13.51
CA ALA A 321 -19.69 17.84 -12.41
C ALA A 321 -19.54 19.02 -11.42
N ASN A 322 -18.32 19.44 -11.12
CA ASN A 322 -18.06 20.59 -10.23
C ASN A 322 -18.39 21.94 -10.90
N LYS A 323 -18.09 22.08 -12.19
CA LYS A 323 -18.54 23.27 -12.95
C LYS A 323 -20.07 23.41 -12.95
N LEU A 324 -20.77 22.29 -13.13
CA LEU A 324 -22.24 22.27 -13.10
C LEU A 324 -22.78 22.64 -11.71
N LYS A 325 -22.22 22.06 -10.62
CA LYS A 325 -22.62 22.40 -9.24
C LYS A 325 -22.44 23.90 -9.00
N THR A 326 -21.30 24.48 -9.40
CA THR A 326 -20.99 25.91 -9.21
C THR A 326 -21.95 26.78 -10.04
N ALA A 327 -22.26 26.39 -11.27
CA ALA A 327 -23.22 27.12 -12.12
C ALA A 327 -24.64 27.11 -11.50
N ILE A 328 -25.10 25.97 -10.96
CA ILE A 328 -26.40 25.87 -10.28
C ILE A 328 -26.42 26.75 -9.01
N TYR A 329 -25.36 26.72 -8.20
CA TYR A 329 -25.28 27.52 -6.97
C TYR A 329 -25.33 29.03 -7.24
N ASN A 330 -24.80 29.48 -8.37
CA ASN A 330 -24.82 30.90 -8.76
C ASN A 330 -26.17 31.39 -9.37
N ILE A 331 -27.11 30.47 -9.62
CA ILE A 331 -28.45 30.78 -10.16
C ILE A 331 -29.49 30.86 -9.04
N VAL A 332 -29.22 30.26 -7.89
CA VAL A 332 -30.10 30.27 -6.69
C VAL A 332 -29.69 31.40 -5.76
#